data_37f1cd9da7723b095ac6a3a27b73ab5e
#
_entry.id   37f1cd9da7723b095ac6a3a27b73ab5e
#
_cell.length_a   1.000
_cell.length_b   1.000
_cell.length_c   1.000
_cell.angle_alpha   90.00
_cell.angle_beta   90.00
_cell.angle_gamma   90.00
#
_symmetry.space_group_name_H-M   'P 1'
#
loop_
_entity.id
_entity.type
_entity.pdbx_description
1 polymer ?
#
loop_
_entity_poly.entity_id
_entity_poly.type
_entity_poly.pdbx_seq_one_letter_code
_entity_poly.pdbx_strand_id
1 'polypeptide(L)'
;YQYILFPLTIGEGRLVSSEMAYVSLIDQLNFKRIFGEFKFIHFFLIPLILITVKNFKKKNKDINILNLVFIFATIAFIFNQLLTANQIYIFSLIPLLAAILHINFIKFKLSPKICFLILFIVLFATIKFHHRYNIDRKFHDLESVDKSKAMDAQLIHKNLKGLKWISKYNQNPQVEINTIKNAIEKIDNDDREKILITHYQFISTILNKNLNILNRWYLWDNNTHPTENHKYFEFYKKMVSNNLINNKIKVIYLLGQENEILFDDVNNYFTDICFKSKTLEKNKFSSHEIIDCKN
;
A
#
# COMPACT_ATOMS: atom_id res chain seq x y z
N TYR A 1 -4.62 12.60 -8.66
CA TYR A 1 -4.78 11.41 -9.48
C TYR A 1 -4.46 10.13 -8.71
N GLN A 2 -3.20 9.87 -8.32
CA GLN A 2 -2.74 8.62 -7.69
C GLN A 2 -3.47 8.24 -6.40
N TYR A 3 -3.94 9.22 -5.62
CA TYR A 3 -4.56 8.95 -4.31
C TYR A 3 -6.09 8.85 -4.34
N ILE A 4 -6.73 9.30 -5.42
CA ILE A 4 -8.19 9.33 -5.50
C ILE A 4 -8.67 8.63 -6.77
N LEU A 5 -8.34 9.18 -7.95
CA LEU A 5 -8.92 8.70 -9.20
C LEU A 5 -8.41 7.31 -9.60
N PHE A 6 -7.09 7.09 -9.49
CA PHE A 6 -6.49 5.82 -9.85
C PHE A 6 -6.89 4.68 -8.90
N PRO A 7 -6.87 4.83 -7.56
CA PRO A 7 -7.41 3.80 -6.67
C PRO A 7 -8.88 3.43 -6.92
N LEU A 8 -9.72 4.39 -7.28
CA LEU A 8 -11.12 4.12 -7.63
C LEU A 8 -11.26 3.24 -8.88
N THR A 9 -10.35 3.38 -9.83
CA THR A 9 -10.38 2.58 -11.06
C THR A 9 -9.60 1.28 -10.96
N ILE A 10 -8.54 1.22 -10.16
CA ILE A 10 -7.85 -0.03 -9.84
C ILE A 10 -8.77 -0.97 -9.07
N GLY A 11 -9.74 -0.44 -8.31
CA GLY A 11 -10.78 -1.26 -7.69
C GLY A 11 -11.52 -2.14 -8.70
N GLU A 12 -11.60 -1.73 -9.97
CA GLU A 12 -12.14 -2.52 -11.08
C GLU A 12 -11.15 -3.55 -11.63
N GLY A 13 -9.85 -3.38 -11.38
CA GLY A 13 -8.79 -4.19 -11.98
C GLY A 13 -7.84 -4.84 -10.98
N ARG A 14 -8.18 -4.91 -9.70
CA ARG A 14 -7.25 -5.40 -8.71
C ARG A 14 -7.12 -6.93 -8.73
N LEU A 15 -5.89 -7.39 -8.63
CA LEU A 15 -5.56 -8.79 -8.44
C LEU A 15 -6.20 -9.35 -7.16
N VAL A 16 -6.99 -10.39 -7.30
CA VAL A 16 -7.71 -11.00 -6.17
C VAL A 16 -7.26 -12.43 -5.91
N SER A 17 -6.57 -13.06 -6.86
CA SER A 17 -6.09 -14.43 -6.71
C SER A 17 -4.65 -14.58 -7.16
N SER A 18 -4.03 -15.71 -6.77
CA SER A 18 -2.72 -16.14 -7.27
C SER A 18 -2.66 -16.31 -8.79
N GLU A 19 -3.82 -16.35 -9.46
CA GLU A 19 -3.97 -16.47 -10.90
C GLU A 19 -4.08 -15.13 -11.60
N MET A 20 -3.89 -14.02 -10.90
CA MET A 20 -3.90 -12.66 -11.45
C MET A 20 -5.22 -12.24 -12.10
N ALA A 21 -6.32 -12.78 -11.64
CA ALA A 21 -7.64 -12.38 -12.11
C ALA A 21 -8.04 -11.02 -11.55
N TYR A 22 -8.35 -10.08 -12.42
CA TYR A 22 -8.93 -8.80 -12.03
C TYR A 22 -10.39 -9.00 -11.64
N VAL A 23 -10.79 -8.41 -10.51
CA VAL A 23 -12.17 -8.41 -10.05
C VAL A 23 -12.71 -7.00 -10.08
N SER A 24 -13.86 -6.81 -10.73
CA SER A 24 -14.50 -5.50 -10.82
C SER A 24 -14.84 -4.94 -9.44
N LEU A 25 -14.96 -3.62 -9.32
CA LEU A 25 -15.41 -2.98 -8.07
C LEU A 25 -16.79 -3.50 -7.66
N ILE A 26 -17.69 -3.75 -8.62
CA ILE A 26 -19.04 -4.29 -8.37
C ILE A 26 -18.96 -5.68 -7.73
N ASP A 27 -18.07 -6.54 -8.24
CA ASP A 27 -17.86 -7.88 -7.68
C ASP A 27 -17.23 -7.82 -6.28
N GLN A 28 -16.45 -6.79 -5.99
CA GLN A 28 -15.91 -6.56 -4.64
C GLN A 28 -16.95 -6.07 -3.66
N LEU A 29 -17.94 -5.31 -4.10
CA LEU A 29 -19.02 -4.78 -3.27
C LEU A 29 -20.18 -5.78 -3.04
N ASN A 30 -19.92 -7.08 -3.18
CA ASN A 30 -20.93 -8.09 -2.93
C ASN A 30 -21.20 -8.32 -1.43
N PHE A 31 -22.39 -8.86 -1.10
CA PHE A 31 -22.84 -9.10 0.26
C PHE A 31 -21.86 -9.96 1.08
N LYS A 32 -21.29 -11.00 0.49
CA LYS A 32 -20.35 -11.92 1.16
C LYS A 32 -19.09 -11.18 1.64
N ARG A 33 -18.55 -10.27 0.84
CA ARG A 33 -17.38 -9.49 1.22
C ARG A 33 -17.71 -8.40 2.22
N ILE A 34 -18.77 -7.62 1.96
CA ILE A 34 -19.14 -6.51 2.85
C ILE A 34 -19.49 -7.05 4.25
N PHE A 35 -20.34 -8.05 4.34
CA PHE A 35 -20.83 -8.54 5.64
C PHE A 35 -19.99 -9.71 6.20
N GLY A 36 -19.53 -10.62 5.37
CA GLY A 36 -18.80 -11.79 5.83
C GLY A 36 -17.39 -11.48 6.37
N GLU A 37 -16.64 -10.62 5.67
CA GLU A 37 -15.28 -10.25 6.08
C GLU A 37 -15.29 -9.31 7.29
N PHE A 38 -16.26 -8.39 7.37
CA PHE A 38 -16.34 -7.37 8.41
C PHE A 38 -17.40 -7.65 9.48
N LYS A 39 -17.80 -8.91 9.67
CA LYS A 39 -18.86 -9.32 10.60
C LYS A 39 -18.71 -8.76 12.02
N PHE A 40 -17.50 -8.70 12.58
CA PHE A 40 -17.30 -8.14 13.92
C PHE A 40 -17.41 -6.62 13.94
N ILE A 41 -17.09 -5.94 12.85
CA ILE A 41 -17.29 -4.51 12.72
C ILE A 41 -18.79 -4.22 12.63
N HIS A 42 -19.52 -4.94 11.78
CA HIS A 42 -20.97 -4.78 11.63
C HIS A 42 -21.73 -5.13 12.92
N PHE A 43 -21.23 -6.08 13.70
CA PHE A 43 -21.82 -6.42 15.00
C PHE A 43 -21.90 -5.20 15.93
N PHE A 44 -20.95 -4.28 15.89
CA PHE A 44 -20.95 -3.04 16.65
C PHE A 44 -21.54 -1.86 15.89
N LEU A 45 -21.33 -1.79 14.58
CA LEU A 45 -21.78 -0.70 13.73
C LEU A 45 -23.32 -0.63 13.62
N ILE A 46 -23.97 -1.78 13.40
CA ILE A 46 -25.43 -1.82 13.24
C ILE A 46 -26.17 -1.32 14.48
N PRO A 47 -25.87 -1.83 15.70
CA PRO A 47 -26.49 -1.28 16.93
C PRO A 47 -26.17 0.21 17.13
N LEU A 48 -24.96 0.67 16.77
CA LEU A 48 -24.59 2.08 16.86
C LEU A 48 -25.46 2.95 15.95
N ILE A 49 -25.72 2.52 14.71
CA ILE A 49 -26.63 3.20 13.79
C ILE A 49 -28.02 3.27 14.38
N LEU A 50 -28.59 2.15 14.86
CA LEU A 50 -29.90 2.08 15.42
C LEU A 50 -30.11 3.02 16.65
N ILE A 51 -29.09 3.03 17.53
CA ILE A 51 -29.11 3.93 18.70
C ILE A 51 -29.00 5.38 18.26
N THR A 52 -28.19 5.70 17.28
CA THR A 52 -28.03 7.06 16.78
C THR A 52 -29.31 7.58 16.20
N VAL A 53 -30.00 6.79 15.36
CA VAL A 53 -31.30 7.14 14.80
C VAL A 53 -32.34 7.38 15.91
N LYS A 54 -32.34 6.52 16.94
CA LYS A 54 -33.25 6.70 18.11
C LYS A 54 -32.92 7.96 18.91
N ASN A 55 -31.66 8.32 19.02
CA ASN A 55 -31.14 9.48 19.74
C ASN A 55 -31.41 10.81 19.04
N PHE A 56 -31.53 10.84 17.73
CA PHE A 56 -31.88 12.07 16.98
C PHE A 56 -33.21 12.67 17.49
N LYS A 57 -34.13 11.83 17.91
CA LYS A 57 -35.43 12.27 18.50
C LYS A 57 -35.29 12.90 19.90
N LYS A 58 -34.15 12.68 20.58
CA LYS A 58 -33.94 13.09 22.00
C LYS A 58 -33.05 14.31 22.21
N LYS A 59 -32.70 15.09 21.18
CA LYS A 59 -31.87 16.32 21.24
C LYS A 59 -30.50 16.22 21.90
N ASN A 60 -29.88 15.02 21.98
CA ASN A 60 -28.53 14.83 22.49
C ASN A 60 -27.52 15.07 21.37
N LYS A 61 -27.17 16.33 21.08
CA LYS A 61 -26.37 16.69 19.89
C LYS A 61 -24.95 16.11 19.91
N ASP A 62 -24.23 16.25 21.02
CA ASP A 62 -22.80 15.91 21.06
C ASP A 62 -22.51 14.43 20.84
N ILE A 63 -23.27 13.55 21.51
CA ILE A 63 -23.09 12.11 21.34
C ILE A 63 -23.52 11.64 19.95
N ASN A 64 -24.51 12.30 19.36
CA ASN A 64 -24.97 11.99 18.00
C ASN A 64 -23.91 12.39 16.97
N ILE A 65 -23.24 13.53 17.14
CA ILE A 65 -22.13 13.94 16.27
C ILE A 65 -21.00 12.92 16.36
N LEU A 66 -20.61 12.53 17.57
CA LEU A 66 -19.57 11.52 17.77
C LEU A 66 -19.93 10.20 17.10
N ASN A 67 -21.16 9.71 17.32
CA ASN A 67 -21.64 8.48 16.70
C ASN A 67 -21.61 8.57 15.16
N LEU A 68 -22.05 9.70 14.58
CA LEU A 68 -22.01 9.92 13.13
C LEU A 68 -20.60 9.89 12.58
N VAL A 69 -19.65 10.55 13.25
CA VAL A 69 -18.23 10.54 12.84
C VAL A 69 -17.73 9.10 12.76
N PHE A 70 -17.99 8.27 13.79
CA PHE A 70 -17.56 6.88 13.78
C PHE A 70 -18.28 6.01 12.76
N ILE A 71 -19.58 6.24 12.52
CA ILE A 71 -20.34 5.53 11.50
C ILE A 71 -19.77 5.83 10.12
N PHE A 72 -19.62 7.10 9.76
CA PHE A 72 -19.09 7.49 8.45
C PHE A 72 -17.62 7.08 8.25
N ALA A 73 -16.78 7.25 9.28
CA ALA A 73 -15.41 6.77 9.25
C ALA A 73 -15.34 5.26 9.00
N THR A 74 -16.17 4.47 9.70
CA THR A 74 -16.21 3.02 9.54
C THR A 74 -16.63 2.61 8.13
N ILE A 75 -17.66 3.25 7.57
CA ILE A 75 -18.10 3.01 6.19
C ILE A 75 -16.98 3.35 5.19
N ALA A 76 -16.32 4.50 5.37
CA ALA A 76 -15.20 4.90 4.53
C ALA A 76 -14.01 3.92 4.63
N PHE A 77 -13.72 3.41 5.83
CA PHE A 77 -12.68 2.40 6.02
C PHE A 77 -13.04 1.05 5.41
N ILE A 78 -14.30 0.60 5.50
CA ILE A 78 -14.75 -0.63 4.81
C ILE A 78 -14.58 -0.46 3.31
N PHE A 79 -15.01 0.66 2.74
CA PHE A 79 -14.85 0.95 1.32
C PHE A 79 -13.37 0.97 0.91
N ASN A 80 -12.53 1.69 1.65
CA ASN A 80 -11.09 1.72 1.41
C ASN A 80 -10.46 0.33 1.48
N GLN A 81 -10.89 -0.49 2.46
CA GLN A 81 -10.43 -1.85 2.64
C GLN A 81 -10.77 -2.76 1.45
N LEU A 82 -11.99 -2.63 0.92
CA LEU A 82 -12.41 -3.37 -0.26
C LEU A 82 -11.59 -2.97 -1.50
N LEU A 83 -11.25 -1.67 -1.62
CA LEU A 83 -10.41 -1.17 -2.71
C LEU A 83 -8.95 -1.58 -2.58
N THR A 84 -8.39 -1.53 -1.38
CA THR A 84 -6.93 -1.69 -1.18
C THR A 84 -6.52 -3.08 -0.74
N ALA A 85 -7.46 -3.95 -0.34
CA ALA A 85 -7.26 -5.26 0.30
C ALA A 85 -6.28 -5.24 1.49
N ASN A 86 -6.04 -4.08 2.08
CA ASN A 86 -5.17 -3.90 3.23
C ASN A 86 -5.95 -4.14 4.53
N GLN A 87 -6.04 -5.40 4.95
CA GLN A 87 -6.98 -5.87 5.98
C GLN A 87 -6.58 -5.56 7.43
N ILE A 88 -5.41 -5.04 7.69
CA ILE A 88 -4.87 -4.99 9.06
C ILE A 88 -5.51 -3.88 9.89
N TYR A 89 -5.63 -2.69 9.32
CA TYR A 89 -5.99 -1.49 10.08
C TYR A 89 -7.45 -1.40 10.48
N ILE A 90 -8.36 -1.93 9.65
CA ILE A 90 -9.79 -1.78 9.90
C ILE A 90 -10.25 -2.50 11.17
N PHE A 91 -9.58 -3.57 11.57
CA PHE A 91 -9.95 -4.33 12.76
C PHE A 91 -9.65 -3.61 14.07
N SER A 92 -8.82 -2.55 14.06
CA SER A 92 -8.62 -1.66 15.19
C SER A 92 -9.88 -0.84 15.54
N LEU A 93 -10.84 -0.73 14.61
CA LEU A 93 -12.12 -0.10 14.87
C LEU A 93 -13.04 -0.91 15.80
N ILE A 94 -12.82 -2.22 15.93
CA ILE A 94 -13.66 -3.08 16.78
C ILE A 94 -13.71 -2.58 18.23
N PRO A 95 -12.59 -2.40 18.94
CA PRO A 95 -12.62 -1.88 20.30
C PRO A 95 -13.13 -0.45 20.38
N LEU A 96 -12.87 0.39 19.38
CA LEU A 96 -13.37 1.77 19.35
C LEU A 96 -14.89 1.84 19.19
N LEU A 97 -15.45 1.09 18.25
CA LEU A 97 -16.92 0.98 18.07
C LEU A 97 -17.61 0.40 19.31
N ALA A 98 -16.99 -0.62 19.91
CA ALA A 98 -17.48 -1.22 21.13
C ALA A 98 -17.47 -0.22 22.30
N ALA A 99 -16.41 0.57 22.46
CA ALA A 99 -16.33 1.60 23.49
C ALA A 99 -17.43 2.67 23.32
N ILE A 100 -17.64 3.15 22.10
CA ILE A 100 -18.70 4.12 21.79
C ILE A 100 -20.08 3.53 22.03
N LEU A 101 -20.29 2.29 21.61
CA LEU A 101 -21.54 1.59 21.87
C LEU A 101 -21.79 1.40 23.38
N HIS A 102 -20.74 1.07 24.15
CA HIS A 102 -20.80 0.94 25.61
C HIS A 102 -21.18 2.27 26.28
N ILE A 103 -20.59 3.39 25.87
CA ILE A 103 -20.96 4.74 26.38
C ILE A 103 -22.43 5.02 26.12
N ASN A 104 -22.92 4.70 24.92
CA ASN A 104 -24.34 4.85 24.60
C ASN A 104 -25.21 3.96 25.49
N PHE A 105 -24.81 2.72 25.74
CA PHE A 105 -25.58 1.78 26.59
C PHE A 105 -25.66 2.20 28.06
N ILE A 106 -24.56 2.72 28.62
CA ILE A 106 -24.57 3.29 29.99
C ILE A 106 -25.60 4.43 30.06
N LYS A 107 -25.61 5.31 29.07
CA LYS A 107 -26.54 6.45 29.02
C LYS A 107 -27.99 6.00 28.93
N PHE A 108 -28.27 4.85 28.32
CA PHE A 108 -29.61 4.25 28.25
C PHE A 108 -29.94 3.32 29.41
N LYS A 109 -29.08 3.22 30.42
CA LYS A 109 -29.24 2.34 31.58
C LYS A 109 -29.52 0.89 31.19
N LEU A 110 -28.83 0.38 30.14
CA LEU A 110 -28.95 -1.01 29.74
C LEU A 110 -28.34 -1.96 30.78
N SER A 111 -28.79 -3.21 30.75
CA SER A 111 -28.37 -4.25 31.68
C SER A 111 -26.84 -4.45 31.66
N PRO A 112 -26.17 -4.57 32.85
CA PRO A 112 -24.77 -4.90 32.96
C PRO A 112 -24.37 -6.16 32.18
N LYS A 113 -25.28 -7.12 32.02
CA LYS A 113 -25.06 -8.36 31.27
C LYS A 113 -24.74 -8.06 29.80
N ILE A 114 -25.38 -7.06 29.18
CA ILE A 114 -25.12 -6.63 27.80
C ILE A 114 -23.71 -6.01 27.68
N CYS A 115 -23.33 -5.19 28.66
CA CYS A 115 -21.99 -4.61 28.70
C CYS A 115 -20.89 -5.68 28.83
N PHE A 116 -21.13 -6.72 29.63
CA PHE A 116 -20.22 -7.85 29.77
C PHE A 116 -20.10 -8.69 28.47
N LEU A 117 -21.23 -8.90 27.79
CA LEU A 117 -21.23 -9.58 26.49
C LEU A 117 -20.40 -8.81 25.44
N ILE A 118 -20.55 -7.49 25.39
CA ILE A 118 -19.75 -6.64 24.50
C ILE A 118 -18.26 -6.81 24.79
N LEU A 119 -17.87 -6.71 26.06
CA LEU A 119 -16.49 -6.88 26.47
C LEU A 119 -15.93 -8.24 26.05
N PHE A 120 -16.69 -9.31 26.26
CA PHE A 120 -16.31 -10.66 25.85
C PHE A 120 -16.07 -10.77 24.34
N ILE A 121 -16.99 -10.22 23.52
CA ILE A 121 -16.87 -10.24 22.06
C ILE A 121 -15.66 -9.42 21.60
N VAL A 122 -15.40 -8.27 22.21
CA VAL A 122 -14.22 -7.45 21.90
C VAL A 122 -12.92 -8.18 22.21
N LEU A 123 -12.83 -8.80 23.38
CA LEU A 123 -11.65 -9.57 23.78
C LEU A 123 -11.44 -10.75 22.81
N PHE A 124 -12.49 -11.49 22.50
CA PHE A 124 -12.42 -12.60 21.53
C PHE A 124 -11.95 -12.11 20.15
N ALA A 125 -12.55 -11.05 19.61
CA ALA A 125 -12.17 -10.50 18.32
C ALA A 125 -10.73 -9.97 18.32
N THR A 126 -10.32 -9.27 19.40
CA THR A 126 -8.96 -8.75 19.54
C THR A 126 -7.94 -9.88 19.57
N ILE A 127 -8.16 -10.91 20.37
CA ILE A 127 -7.27 -12.09 20.44
C ILE A 127 -7.19 -12.78 19.08
N LYS A 128 -8.33 -13.01 18.42
CA LYS A 128 -8.38 -13.64 17.11
C LYS A 128 -7.57 -12.86 16.06
N PHE A 129 -7.77 -11.53 15.97
CA PHE A 129 -7.07 -10.73 14.98
C PHE A 129 -5.61 -10.47 15.34
N HIS A 130 -5.29 -10.40 16.65
CA HIS A 130 -3.90 -10.37 17.11
C HIS A 130 -3.17 -11.64 16.66
N HIS A 131 -3.75 -12.81 16.92
CA HIS A 131 -3.16 -14.09 16.49
C HIS A 131 -2.95 -14.10 14.97
N ARG A 132 -3.98 -13.79 14.20
CA ARG A 132 -3.91 -13.81 12.74
C ARG A 132 -2.86 -12.86 12.16
N TYR A 133 -2.75 -11.63 12.67
CA TYR A 133 -1.91 -10.60 12.03
C TYR A 133 -0.55 -10.38 12.70
N ASN A 134 -0.44 -10.64 13.99
CA ASN A 134 0.81 -10.43 14.72
C ASN A 134 1.57 -11.73 14.99
N ILE A 135 0.95 -12.89 14.85
CA ILE A 135 1.58 -14.19 15.02
C ILE A 135 1.66 -14.92 13.68
N ASP A 136 0.51 -15.33 13.11
CA ASP A 136 0.48 -16.12 11.88
C ASP A 136 1.01 -15.37 10.66
N ARG A 137 0.65 -14.10 10.53
CA ARG A 137 1.02 -13.23 9.40
C ARG A 137 2.06 -12.18 9.75
N LYS A 138 2.79 -12.38 10.82
CA LYS A 138 3.84 -11.49 11.25
C LYS A 138 4.88 -11.32 10.18
N PHE A 139 5.23 -10.90 9.36
CA PHE A 139 6.12 -10.87 8.20
C PHE A 139 5.47 -11.52 6.98
N HIS A 140 4.26 -11.06 6.67
CA HIS A 140 3.40 -11.59 5.62
C HIS A 140 4.14 -11.95 4.32
N ASP A 141 5.05 -11.08 3.86
CA ASP A 141 5.83 -11.33 2.64
C ASP A 141 7.06 -12.19 2.85
N LEU A 142 7.31 -12.63 4.08
CA LEU A 142 8.50 -13.37 4.50
C LEU A 142 8.16 -14.72 5.14
N GLU A 143 6.96 -15.28 4.88
CA GLU A 143 6.52 -16.54 5.47
C GLU A 143 7.43 -17.73 5.11
N SER A 144 7.94 -17.73 3.88
CA SER A 144 8.83 -18.78 3.35
C SER A 144 10.32 -18.51 3.54
N VAL A 145 10.68 -17.41 4.20
CA VAL A 145 12.07 -16.96 4.29
C VAL A 145 12.74 -17.47 5.57
N ASP A 146 13.95 -17.98 5.42
CA ASP A 146 14.80 -18.39 6.55
C ASP A 146 15.35 -17.15 7.27
N LYS A 147 14.72 -16.79 8.39
CA LYS A 147 15.10 -15.63 9.21
C LYS A 147 16.48 -15.74 9.87
N SER A 148 17.03 -16.95 9.98
CA SER A 148 18.39 -17.17 10.52
C SER A 148 19.46 -16.62 9.58
N LYS A 149 19.13 -16.47 8.29
CA LYS A 149 20.02 -15.89 7.27
C LYS A 149 19.98 -14.36 7.19
N ALA A 150 19.24 -13.72 8.09
CA ALA A 150 19.14 -12.26 8.12
C ALA A 150 20.52 -11.61 8.33
N MET A 151 20.89 -10.69 7.46
CA MET A 151 22.16 -9.97 7.49
C MET A 151 21.97 -8.55 8.04
N ASP A 152 23.06 -7.90 8.47
CA ASP A 152 22.99 -6.51 8.90
C ASP A 152 22.74 -5.59 7.71
N ALA A 153 21.66 -4.81 7.77
CA ALA A 153 21.31 -3.88 6.70
C ALA A 153 22.29 -2.71 6.56
N GLN A 154 23.17 -2.49 7.57
CA GLN A 154 24.26 -1.54 7.48
C GLN A 154 25.24 -1.87 6.34
N LEU A 155 25.29 -3.13 5.87
CA LEU A 155 26.06 -3.55 4.71
C LEU A 155 25.60 -2.88 3.41
N ILE A 156 24.33 -2.50 3.34
CA ILE A 156 23.76 -1.73 2.21
C ILE A 156 24.15 -0.26 2.35
N HIS A 157 23.85 0.35 3.51
CA HIS A 157 24.13 1.75 3.77
C HIS A 157 24.16 2.04 5.28
N LYS A 158 25.05 2.95 5.71
CA LYS A 158 25.25 3.33 7.14
C LYS A 158 23.95 3.76 7.85
N ASN A 159 23.04 4.39 7.15
CA ASN A 159 21.75 4.87 7.69
C ASN A 159 20.77 3.73 8.00
N LEU A 160 21.06 2.49 7.62
CA LEU A 160 20.28 1.29 7.95
C LEU A 160 20.86 0.54 9.18
N LYS A 161 21.74 1.16 9.95
CA LYS A 161 22.31 0.57 11.16
C LYS A 161 21.21 0.15 12.14
N GLY A 162 21.33 -1.05 12.67
CA GLY A 162 20.37 -1.65 13.61
C GLY A 162 19.20 -2.38 12.96
N LEU A 163 19.05 -2.31 11.63
CA LEU A 163 18.07 -3.09 10.89
C LEU A 163 18.69 -4.39 10.36
N LYS A 164 17.84 -5.39 10.12
CA LYS A 164 18.22 -6.65 9.48
C LYS A 164 17.62 -6.73 8.09
N TRP A 165 18.43 -7.20 7.14
CA TRP A 165 18.02 -7.45 5.77
C TRP A 165 17.73 -8.94 5.57
N ILE A 166 16.57 -9.24 5.03
CA ILE A 166 16.15 -10.58 4.66
C ILE A 166 15.69 -10.51 3.21
N SER A 167 16.18 -11.41 2.36
CA SER A 167 15.74 -11.49 0.97
C SER A 167 14.61 -12.50 0.82
N LYS A 168 13.56 -12.09 0.14
CA LYS A 168 12.46 -12.97 -0.30
C LYS A 168 12.88 -13.79 -1.53
N TYR A 169 13.71 -13.20 -2.38
CA TYR A 169 14.02 -13.70 -3.72
C TYR A 169 15.33 -14.49 -3.78
N ASN A 170 16.23 -14.25 -2.84
CA ASN A 170 17.55 -14.87 -2.83
C ASN A 170 17.76 -15.71 -1.56
N GLN A 171 18.16 -16.97 -1.72
CA GLN A 171 18.56 -17.81 -0.58
C GLN A 171 19.76 -17.20 0.17
N ASN A 172 20.59 -16.45 -0.53
CA ASN A 172 21.69 -15.69 0.06
C ASN A 172 21.39 -14.18 -0.04
N PRO A 173 21.02 -13.52 1.07
CA PRO A 173 20.74 -12.08 1.10
C PRO A 173 21.92 -11.21 0.66
N GLN A 174 23.17 -11.71 0.73
CA GLN A 174 24.36 -10.96 0.32
C GLN A 174 24.33 -10.57 -1.17
N VAL A 175 23.73 -11.40 -2.02
CA VAL A 175 23.62 -11.11 -3.46
C VAL A 175 22.76 -9.85 -3.65
N GLU A 176 21.61 -9.79 -3.01
CA GLU A 176 20.72 -8.62 -3.10
C GLU A 176 21.33 -7.37 -2.45
N ILE A 177 21.99 -7.53 -1.29
CA ILE A 177 22.72 -6.45 -0.62
C ILE A 177 23.76 -5.83 -1.56
N ASN A 178 24.53 -6.64 -2.26
CA ASN A 178 25.57 -6.16 -3.19
C ASN A 178 24.95 -5.39 -4.37
N THR A 179 23.86 -5.91 -4.96
CA THR A 179 23.14 -5.23 -6.04
C THR A 179 22.65 -3.86 -5.58
N ILE A 180 21.95 -3.80 -4.43
CA ILE A 180 21.41 -2.55 -3.89
C ILE A 180 22.53 -1.57 -3.55
N LYS A 181 23.60 -2.03 -2.90
CA LYS A 181 24.77 -1.20 -2.55
C LYS A 181 25.38 -0.57 -3.79
N ASN A 182 25.68 -1.37 -4.81
CA ASN A 182 26.26 -0.90 -6.06
C ASN A 182 25.35 0.12 -6.77
N ALA A 183 24.02 -0.12 -6.73
CA ALA A 183 23.05 0.80 -7.29
C ALA A 183 23.05 2.13 -6.52
N ILE A 184 23.03 2.09 -5.18
CA ILE A 184 23.09 3.28 -4.33
C ILE A 184 24.35 4.10 -4.63
N GLU A 185 25.53 3.47 -4.66
CA GLU A 185 26.78 4.14 -4.96
C GLU A 185 26.75 4.81 -6.35
N LYS A 186 26.18 4.13 -7.34
CA LYS A 186 26.07 4.66 -8.70
C LYS A 186 25.10 5.84 -8.79
N ILE A 187 23.95 5.72 -8.13
CA ILE A 187 22.91 6.76 -8.11
C ILE A 187 23.38 7.99 -7.32
N ASP A 188 24.08 7.77 -6.21
CA ASP A 188 24.56 8.85 -5.34
C ASP A 188 25.68 9.67 -5.98
N ASN A 189 26.57 9.00 -6.73
CA ASN A 189 27.69 9.63 -7.45
C ASN A 189 27.30 10.27 -8.79
N ASP A 190 26.06 10.16 -9.22
CA ASP A 190 25.58 10.82 -10.44
C ASP A 190 24.92 12.15 -10.05
N ASP A 191 25.51 13.27 -10.45
CA ASP A 191 25.01 14.62 -10.13
C ASP A 191 23.85 15.08 -11.02
N ARG A 192 23.51 14.31 -12.06
CA ARG A 192 22.41 14.65 -12.97
C ARG A 192 21.07 14.48 -12.28
N GLU A 193 20.09 15.31 -12.68
CA GLU A 193 18.70 15.10 -12.28
C GLU A 193 18.18 13.78 -12.84
N LYS A 194 17.60 12.98 -11.97
CA LYS A 194 17.28 11.59 -12.26
C LYS A 194 15.94 11.14 -11.75
N ILE A 195 15.39 10.09 -12.38
CA ILE A 195 14.27 9.31 -11.88
C ILE A 195 14.79 7.94 -11.44
N LEU A 196 14.34 7.48 -10.30
CA LEU A 196 14.54 6.10 -9.86
C LEU A 196 13.22 5.33 -9.90
N ILE A 197 13.17 4.27 -10.70
CA ILE A 197 12.06 3.31 -10.77
C ILE A 197 12.50 2.05 -10.04
N THR A 198 11.86 1.76 -8.89
CA THR A 198 12.28 0.67 -8.01
C THR A 198 11.21 0.29 -7.00
N HIS A 199 11.28 -0.95 -6.50
CA HIS A 199 10.59 -1.37 -5.28
C HIS A 199 11.32 -0.94 -3.99
N TYR A 200 12.61 -0.62 -4.08
CA TYR A 200 13.44 -0.21 -2.95
C TYR A 200 13.24 1.28 -2.64
N GLN A 201 12.02 1.66 -2.28
CA GLN A 201 11.61 3.06 -2.06
C GLN A 201 12.39 3.78 -0.95
N PHE A 202 13.03 3.04 -0.05
CA PHE A 202 13.84 3.58 1.04
C PHE A 202 15.13 4.28 0.55
N ILE A 203 15.56 4.06 -0.69
CA ILE A 203 16.83 4.60 -1.23
C ILE A 203 16.82 6.14 -1.19
N SER A 204 15.73 6.78 -1.61
CA SER A 204 15.61 8.25 -1.53
C SER A 204 15.74 8.76 -0.10
N THR A 205 15.19 8.03 0.86
CA THR A 205 15.22 8.39 2.29
C THR A 205 16.63 8.26 2.87
N ILE A 206 17.33 7.16 2.61
CA ILE A 206 18.68 6.95 3.15
C ILE A 206 19.71 7.89 2.52
N LEU A 207 19.54 8.29 1.27
CA LEU A 207 20.38 9.26 0.58
C LEU A 207 20.02 10.70 0.89
N ASN A 208 18.84 10.94 1.48
CA ASN A 208 18.26 12.27 1.66
C ASN A 208 18.23 13.09 0.36
N LYS A 209 17.92 12.42 -0.75
CA LYS A 209 17.84 12.99 -2.11
C LYS A 209 16.45 12.80 -2.70
N ASN A 210 15.97 13.82 -3.42
CA ASN A 210 14.79 13.65 -4.28
C ASN A 210 15.21 12.89 -5.53
N LEU A 211 14.74 11.65 -5.68
CA LEU A 211 14.98 10.81 -6.85
C LEU A 211 13.81 10.84 -7.83
N ASN A 212 12.93 11.83 -7.74
CA ASN A 212 11.79 12.08 -8.63
C ASN A 212 10.95 10.84 -8.90
N ILE A 213 10.74 10.02 -7.87
CA ILE A 213 10.02 8.75 -7.96
C ILE A 213 8.58 9.01 -8.42
N LEU A 214 8.19 8.39 -9.53
CA LEU A 214 6.89 8.62 -10.18
C LEU A 214 5.74 7.95 -9.43
N ASN A 215 5.96 6.75 -8.90
CA ASN A 215 4.97 5.95 -8.21
C ASN A 215 5.47 5.53 -6.82
N ARG A 216 4.52 5.30 -5.92
CA ARG A 216 4.81 4.84 -4.57
C ARG A 216 5.53 3.48 -4.54
N TRP A 217 5.21 2.60 -5.49
CA TRP A 217 5.89 1.31 -5.75
C TRP A 217 5.62 0.89 -7.19
N TYR A 218 6.42 -0.03 -7.69
CA TYR A 218 6.21 -0.65 -9.00
C TYR A 218 5.94 -2.13 -8.81
N LEU A 219 4.74 -2.57 -9.17
CA LEU A 219 4.37 -3.97 -9.20
C LEU A 219 4.29 -4.42 -10.66
N TRP A 220 4.80 -5.60 -10.95
CA TRP A 220 4.76 -6.24 -12.27
C TRP A 220 3.33 -6.48 -12.78
N ASP A 221 2.34 -6.45 -11.89
CA ASP A 221 0.91 -6.59 -12.19
C ASP A 221 0.23 -5.27 -12.60
N ASN A 222 0.99 -4.20 -12.81
CA ASN A 222 0.50 -2.88 -13.20
C ASN A 222 -0.53 -2.24 -12.24
N ASN A 223 -0.61 -2.71 -11.00
CA ASN A 223 -1.55 -2.15 -10.01
C ASN A 223 -1.20 -0.75 -9.51
N THR A 224 -0.07 -0.20 -9.90
CA THR A 224 0.43 1.09 -9.42
C THR A 224 0.53 2.15 -10.50
N HIS A 225 0.42 1.75 -11.75
CA HIS A 225 0.45 2.62 -12.91
C HIS A 225 -0.50 2.10 -14.00
N PRO A 226 -1.17 2.97 -14.77
CA PRO A 226 -2.12 2.55 -15.77
C PRO A 226 -1.43 1.88 -16.97
N THR A 227 -1.97 0.79 -17.48
CA THR A 227 -1.59 0.22 -18.75
C THR A 227 -2.18 1.01 -19.92
N GLU A 228 -1.71 0.75 -21.17
CA GLU A 228 -2.16 1.48 -22.37
C GLU A 228 -3.68 1.49 -22.56
N ASN A 229 -4.34 0.41 -22.20
CA ASN A 229 -5.80 0.29 -22.34
C ASN A 229 -6.59 0.93 -21.19
N HIS A 230 -5.92 1.48 -20.20
CA HIS A 230 -6.57 2.08 -19.05
C HIS A 230 -7.02 3.52 -19.36
N LYS A 231 -8.24 3.89 -18.96
CA LYS A 231 -8.82 5.22 -19.23
C LYS A 231 -7.98 6.42 -18.75
N TYR A 232 -7.05 6.22 -17.82
CA TYR A 232 -6.14 7.26 -17.32
C TYR A 232 -4.71 7.14 -17.85
N PHE A 233 -4.45 6.28 -18.84
CA PHE A 233 -3.12 6.12 -19.40
C PHE A 233 -2.55 7.43 -19.93
N GLU A 234 -3.26 8.12 -20.79
CA GLU A 234 -2.83 9.39 -21.37
C GLU A 234 -2.63 10.49 -20.31
N PHE A 235 -3.48 10.52 -19.29
CA PHE A 235 -3.30 11.44 -18.17
C PHE A 235 -2.00 11.15 -17.41
N TYR A 236 -1.73 9.89 -17.13
CA TYR A 236 -0.51 9.47 -16.43
C TYR A 236 0.74 9.77 -17.26
N LYS A 237 0.72 9.44 -18.54
CA LYS A 237 1.77 9.74 -19.51
C LYS A 237 2.11 11.25 -19.55
N LYS A 238 1.09 12.09 -19.62
CA LYS A 238 1.27 13.56 -19.56
C LYS A 238 1.88 14.01 -18.23
N MET A 239 1.48 13.40 -17.11
CA MET A 239 2.06 13.67 -15.80
C MET A 239 3.55 13.28 -15.76
N VAL A 240 3.91 12.14 -16.32
CA VAL A 240 5.32 11.70 -16.43
C VAL A 240 6.13 12.67 -17.29
N SER A 241 5.63 13.05 -18.47
CA SER A 241 6.29 14.01 -19.37
C SER A 241 6.51 15.36 -18.69
N ASN A 242 5.50 15.86 -17.98
CA ASN A 242 5.64 17.11 -17.23
C ASN A 242 6.69 16.99 -16.10
N ASN A 243 6.76 15.83 -15.43
CA ASN A 243 7.78 15.58 -14.40
C ASN A 243 9.19 15.62 -15.00
N LEU A 244 9.40 14.98 -16.16
CA LEU A 244 10.69 15.00 -16.87
C LEU A 244 11.14 16.44 -17.19
N ILE A 245 10.24 17.26 -17.74
CA ILE A 245 10.53 18.62 -18.15
C ILE A 245 10.76 19.51 -16.94
N ASN A 246 9.83 19.52 -15.98
CA ASN A 246 9.85 20.43 -14.83
C ASN A 246 11.07 20.17 -13.92
N ASN A 247 11.45 18.91 -13.76
CA ASN A 247 12.61 18.51 -12.95
C ASN A 247 13.90 18.37 -13.78
N LYS A 248 13.87 18.71 -15.07
CA LYS A 248 15.04 18.67 -15.96
C LYS A 248 15.77 17.32 -15.94
N ILE A 249 15.02 16.24 -15.92
CA ILE A 249 15.52 14.88 -15.82
C ILE A 249 16.44 14.56 -17.00
N LYS A 250 17.59 13.95 -16.71
CA LYS A 250 18.59 13.55 -17.70
C LYS A 250 18.79 12.04 -17.78
N VAL A 251 18.44 11.31 -16.73
CA VAL A 251 18.63 9.85 -16.67
C VAL A 251 17.52 9.19 -15.86
N ILE A 252 17.13 8.01 -16.30
CA ILE A 252 16.22 7.12 -15.60
C ILE A 252 17.00 5.89 -15.15
N TYR A 253 16.94 5.59 -13.87
CA TYR A 253 17.47 4.35 -13.31
C TYR A 253 16.34 3.37 -13.02
N LEU A 254 16.51 2.12 -13.45
CA LEU A 254 15.66 1.00 -13.08
C LEU A 254 16.43 0.06 -12.18
N LEU A 255 15.88 -0.22 -11.00
CA LEU A 255 16.46 -1.14 -10.03
C LEU A 255 15.39 -2.06 -9.48
N GLY A 256 15.51 -3.36 -9.71
CA GLY A 256 14.59 -4.39 -9.25
C GLY A 256 15.27 -5.73 -9.06
N GLN A 257 14.48 -6.74 -8.76
CA GLN A 257 14.92 -8.13 -8.82
C GLN A 257 14.96 -8.60 -10.28
N GLU A 258 15.53 -9.77 -10.50
CA GLU A 258 15.70 -10.33 -11.84
C GLU A 258 14.35 -10.37 -12.60
N ASN A 259 14.27 -9.66 -13.72
CA ASN A 259 13.08 -9.50 -14.58
C ASN A 259 11.85 -8.86 -13.89
N GLU A 260 11.99 -8.21 -12.76
CA GLU A 260 10.87 -7.63 -12.01
C GLU A 260 10.40 -6.28 -12.61
N ILE A 261 11.33 -5.48 -13.11
CA ILE A 261 11.04 -4.21 -13.80
C ILE A 261 11.92 -4.13 -15.05
N LEU A 262 11.29 -4.24 -16.20
CA LEU A 262 11.96 -4.05 -17.49
C LEU A 262 11.66 -2.65 -18.02
N PHE A 263 12.61 -2.08 -18.76
CA PHE A 263 12.41 -0.76 -19.37
C PHE A 263 11.22 -0.76 -20.34
N ASP A 264 11.02 -1.85 -21.05
CA ASP A 264 9.90 -2.01 -21.99
C ASP A 264 8.53 -1.89 -21.29
N ASP A 265 8.43 -2.27 -20.02
CA ASP A 265 7.18 -2.17 -19.24
C ASP A 265 6.79 -0.71 -18.95
N VAL A 266 7.76 0.19 -18.93
CA VAL A 266 7.57 1.61 -18.58
C VAL A 266 7.84 2.56 -19.74
N ASN A 267 8.43 2.06 -20.84
CA ASN A 267 8.83 2.87 -21.99
C ASN A 267 7.65 3.62 -22.63
N ASN A 268 6.47 3.02 -22.62
CA ASN A 268 5.25 3.63 -23.20
C ASN A 268 4.82 4.95 -22.54
N TYR A 269 5.35 5.25 -21.34
CA TYR A 269 5.13 6.55 -20.69
C TYR A 269 6.07 7.65 -21.18
N PHE A 270 7.16 7.29 -21.90
CA PHE A 270 8.22 8.18 -22.33
C PHE A 270 8.23 8.38 -23.86
N THR A 271 7.03 8.53 -24.46
CA THR A 271 6.93 8.75 -25.92
C THR A 271 7.62 10.05 -26.30
N ASP A 272 8.14 10.04 -27.52
CA ASP A 272 8.88 11.16 -28.12
C ASP A 272 10.21 11.46 -27.43
N ILE A 273 10.74 10.53 -26.66
CA ILE A 273 12.04 10.64 -25.96
C ILE A 273 12.94 9.52 -26.44
N CYS A 274 14.15 9.87 -26.81
CA CYS A 274 15.18 8.90 -27.20
C CYS A 274 16.09 8.61 -26.01
N PHE A 275 16.49 7.36 -25.88
CA PHE A 275 17.31 6.89 -24.79
C PHE A 275 18.58 6.19 -25.27
N LYS A 276 19.67 6.48 -24.56
CA LYS A 276 20.87 5.65 -24.60
C LYS A 276 20.88 4.74 -23.38
N SER A 277 20.50 3.49 -23.60
CA SER A 277 20.37 2.49 -22.54
C SER A 277 21.69 1.81 -22.21
N LYS A 278 21.94 1.56 -20.93
CA LYS A 278 23.10 0.83 -20.43
C LYS A 278 22.67 -0.13 -19.32
N THR A 279 22.95 -1.41 -19.52
CA THR A 279 22.83 -2.42 -18.47
C THR A 279 23.99 -2.29 -17.50
N LEU A 280 23.74 -2.08 -16.22
CA LEU A 280 24.72 -1.95 -15.15
C LEU A 280 24.90 -3.28 -14.41
N GLU A 281 23.79 -3.98 -14.17
CA GLU A 281 23.74 -5.36 -13.70
C GLU A 281 22.63 -6.09 -14.46
N LYS A 282 22.94 -7.23 -15.06
CA LYS A 282 22.02 -7.96 -15.94
C LYS A 282 20.69 -8.21 -15.26
N ASN A 283 19.60 -7.79 -15.90
CA ASN A 283 18.20 -7.98 -15.49
C ASN A 283 17.82 -7.39 -14.11
N LYS A 284 18.70 -6.59 -13.49
CA LYS A 284 18.45 -6.03 -12.14
C LYS A 284 18.65 -4.54 -12.07
N PHE A 285 19.66 -4.01 -12.76
CA PHE A 285 19.99 -2.59 -12.69
C PHE A 285 20.39 -2.05 -14.05
N SER A 286 19.70 -1.00 -14.49
CA SER A 286 19.96 -0.31 -15.77
C SER A 286 19.85 1.20 -15.63
N SER A 287 20.46 1.90 -16.58
CA SER A 287 20.33 3.35 -16.73
C SER A 287 19.96 3.69 -18.17
N HIS A 288 19.06 4.66 -18.32
CA HIS A 288 18.53 5.14 -19.60
C HIS A 288 18.73 6.64 -19.65
N GLU A 289 19.76 7.07 -20.36
CA GLU A 289 20.08 8.49 -20.51
C GLU A 289 19.21 9.11 -21.61
N ILE A 290 18.60 10.25 -21.31
CA ILE A 290 17.80 11.00 -22.27
C ILE A 290 18.74 11.69 -23.25
N ILE A 291 18.54 11.45 -24.53
CA ILE A 291 19.32 12.01 -25.63
C ILE A 291 18.41 12.69 -26.65
N ASP A 292 18.97 13.55 -27.48
CA ASP A 292 18.24 14.14 -28.60
C ASP A 292 17.93 13.06 -29.65
N CYS A 293 16.69 12.97 -30.10
CA CYS A 293 16.25 11.97 -31.08
C CYS A 293 16.83 12.12 -32.48
N LYS A 294 17.68 13.12 -32.70
CA LYS A 294 18.29 13.42 -34.00
C LYS A 294 19.71 12.85 -34.20
N ASN A 295 20.19 12.04 -33.25
CA ASN A 295 21.52 11.43 -33.34
C ASN A 295 21.44 9.93 -33.48
#